data_739a529d7ceba9e3766d489b11682e59
#
_entry.id   739a529d7ceba9e3766d489b11682e59
#
_cell.length_a   1.000
_cell.length_b   1.000
_cell.length_c   1.000
_cell.angle_alpha   90.00
_cell.angle_beta   90.00
_cell.angle_gamma   90.00
#
_symmetry.space_group_name_H-M   'P 1'
#
loop_
_entity.id
_entity.type
_entity.pdbx_description
1 polymer ?
#
loop_
_entity_poly.entity_id
_entity_poly.type
_entity_poly.pdbx_seq_one_letter_code
_entity_poly.pdbx_strand_id
1 'polypeptide(L)'
;MPSEKNLELKKQQVAELVEAFKNANVGVLVNYSGINVADDTKLRKQIREAGCQYKVVKNTLLHLAFEEAGIEGMDEFLNGTTAIAYSDQGYTEAPKILSDYAKDHPNFVVKSGFVDGGMIDAKGVENLAKLPSKEVLVAQVLGGFNAPIQGFANVLSGTMRGLVVALNAIAEKQSA
;
A
#
# COMPACT_ATOMS: atom_id res chain seq x y z
N MET A 1 -4.60 7.12 41.90
CA MET A 1 -4.72 8.15 40.84
C MET A 1 -3.57 7.99 39.88
N PRO A 2 -3.76 8.08 38.56
CA PRO A 2 -2.63 8.05 37.63
C PRO A 2 -1.74 9.27 37.90
N SER A 3 -0.42 9.09 37.91
CA SER A 3 0.54 10.18 38.11
C SER A 3 0.35 11.20 36.98
N GLU A 4 0.28 12.48 37.28
CA GLU A 4 0.13 13.58 36.32
C GLU A 4 1.16 13.48 35.18
N LYS A 5 2.40 13.11 35.52
CA LYS A 5 3.46 12.85 34.54
C LYS A 5 3.10 11.77 33.50
N ASN A 6 2.45 10.68 33.94
CA ASN A 6 2.04 9.60 33.02
C ASN A 6 0.87 10.03 32.12
N LEU A 7 0.05 10.95 32.58
CA LEU A 7 -1.05 11.49 31.80
C LEU A 7 -0.53 12.46 30.72
N GLU A 8 0.42 13.30 31.07
CA GLU A 8 1.10 14.20 30.13
C GLU A 8 1.85 13.44 29.04
N LEU A 9 2.60 12.38 29.40
CA LEU A 9 3.28 11.54 28.42
C LEU A 9 2.31 10.87 27.43
N LYS A 10 1.13 10.41 27.91
CA LYS A 10 0.11 9.83 27.04
C LYS A 10 -0.51 10.87 26.12
N LYS A 11 -0.77 12.08 26.60
CA LYS A 11 -1.26 13.18 25.77
C LYS A 11 -0.25 13.56 24.69
N GLN A 12 1.04 13.61 25.03
CA GLN A 12 2.10 13.86 24.06
C GLN A 12 2.15 12.76 22.99
N GLN A 13 2.07 11.49 23.40
CA GLN A 13 2.01 10.36 22.44
C GLN A 13 0.80 10.43 21.50
N VAL A 14 -0.37 10.80 22.01
CA VAL A 14 -1.56 10.98 21.17
C VAL A 14 -1.37 12.15 20.20
N ALA A 15 -0.85 13.28 20.65
CA ALA A 15 -0.58 14.42 19.77
C ALA A 15 0.41 14.08 18.65
N GLU A 16 1.52 13.38 18.97
CA GLU A 16 2.47 12.90 17.97
C GLU A 16 1.83 11.94 16.95
N LEU A 17 0.92 11.05 17.40
CA LEU A 17 0.22 10.14 16.52
C LEU A 17 -0.78 10.88 15.63
N VAL A 18 -1.51 11.84 16.16
CA VAL A 18 -2.44 12.67 15.39
C VAL A 18 -1.73 13.45 14.29
N GLU A 19 -0.59 14.07 14.61
CA GLU A 19 0.23 14.75 13.61
C GLU A 19 0.76 13.77 12.54
N ALA A 20 1.22 12.60 12.99
CA ALA A 20 1.68 11.57 12.07
C ALA A 20 0.57 11.06 11.15
N PHE A 21 -0.66 10.85 11.66
CA PHE A 21 -1.80 10.38 10.86
C PHE A 21 -2.34 11.43 9.90
N LYS A 22 -2.32 12.71 10.29
CA LYS A 22 -2.69 13.82 9.39
C LYS A 22 -1.72 13.99 8.22
N ASN A 23 -0.44 13.67 8.44
CA ASN A 23 0.59 13.76 7.39
C ASN A 23 0.75 12.46 6.62
N ALA A 24 0.22 11.32 7.14
CA ALA A 24 0.33 10.02 6.51
C ALA A 24 -0.70 9.86 5.39
N ASN A 25 -0.24 9.48 4.21
CA ASN A 25 -1.10 9.16 3.06
C ASN A 25 -1.79 7.79 3.23
N VAL A 26 -1.10 6.85 3.88
CA VAL A 26 -1.60 5.49 4.12
C VAL A 26 -1.19 5.01 5.51
N GLY A 27 -2.09 4.30 6.17
CA GLY A 27 -1.81 3.56 7.39
C GLY A 27 -2.49 2.20 7.37
N VAL A 28 -1.81 1.19 7.88
CA VAL A 28 -2.30 -0.19 7.94
C VAL A 28 -2.22 -0.70 9.37
N LEU A 29 -3.34 -1.21 9.86
CA LEU A 29 -3.45 -1.86 11.16
C LEU A 29 -3.21 -3.36 11.01
N VAL A 30 -2.31 -3.89 11.82
CA VAL A 30 -1.94 -5.30 11.79
C VAL A 30 -1.97 -5.92 13.18
N ASN A 31 -2.26 -7.21 13.23
CA ASN A 31 -2.09 -8.02 14.41
C ASN A 31 -0.71 -8.70 14.36
N TYR A 32 0.15 -8.40 15.33
CA TYR A 32 1.51 -8.95 15.40
C TYR A 32 1.63 -10.13 16.40
N SER A 33 0.52 -10.71 16.83
CA SER A 33 0.53 -11.80 17.80
C SER A 33 1.23 -13.05 17.25
N GLY A 34 2.10 -13.66 18.03
CA GLY A 34 2.76 -14.91 17.69
C GLY A 34 3.91 -14.83 16.69
N ILE A 35 4.50 -13.64 16.49
CA ILE A 35 5.68 -13.45 15.65
C ILE A 35 6.95 -13.65 16.46
N ASN A 36 7.99 -14.25 15.84
CA ASN A 36 9.31 -14.37 16.43
C ASN A 36 10.04 -13.02 16.42
N VAL A 37 10.84 -12.73 17.44
CA VAL A 37 11.63 -11.48 17.56
C VAL A 37 12.55 -11.26 16.37
N ALA A 38 13.15 -12.33 15.83
CA ALA A 38 14.04 -12.26 14.69
C ALA A 38 13.30 -11.76 13.43
N ASP A 39 12.06 -12.21 13.22
CA ASP A 39 11.25 -11.86 12.06
C ASP A 39 10.62 -10.47 12.21
N ASP A 40 10.20 -10.06 13.43
CA ASP A 40 9.79 -8.68 13.71
C ASP A 40 10.93 -7.68 13.45
N THR A 41 12.16 -8.06 13.79
CA THR A 41 13.33 -7.21 13.53
C THR A 41 13.58 -7.04 12.03
N LYS A 42 13.41 -8.10 11.23
CA LYS A 42 13.52 -8.05 9.76
C LYS A 42 12.42 -7.18 9.17
N LEU A 43 11.16 -7.38 9.61
CA LEU A 43 10.02 -6.58 9.19
C LEU A 43 10.24 -5.09 9.44
N ARG A 44 10.67 -4.73 10.66
CA ARG A 44 10.97 -3.34 11.02
C ARG A 44 12.08 -2.74 10.16
N LYS A 45 13.06 -3.54 9.79
CA LYS A 45 14.15 -3.10 8.90
C LYS A 45 13.61 -2.81 7.51
N GLN A 46 12.85 -3.72 6.92
CA GLN A 46 12.23 -3.56 5.58
C GLN A 46 11.30 -2.35 5.52
N ILE A 47 10.46 -2.15 6.54
CA ILE A 47 9.54 -1.01 6.63
C ILE A 47 10.31 0.31 6.70
N ARG A 48 11.42 0.37 7.46
CA ARG A 48 12.27 1.57 7.53
C ARG A 48 13.02 1.85 6.22
N GLU A 49 13.51 0.82 5.56
CA GLU A 49 14.18 0.94 4.25
C GLU A 49 13.23 1.46 3.16
N ALA A 50 11.92 1.15 3.28
CA ALA A 50 10.86 1.67 2.42
C ALA A 50 10.36 3.09 2.82
N GLY A 51 11.00 3.74 3.80
CA GLY A 51 10.58 5.07 4.26
C GLY A 51 9.30 5.08 5.10
N CYS A 52 8.82 3.92 5.54
CA CYS A 52 7.62 3.79 6.34
C CYS A 52 7.96 3.72 7.84
N GLN A 53 7.00 4.09 8.69
CA GLN A 53 7.12 3.97 10.14
C GLN A 53 6.24 2.84 10.65
N TYR A 54 6.77 2.06 11.57
CA TYR A 54 6.04 0.97 12.25
C TYR A 54 6.10 1.17 13.75
N LYS A 55 4.93 1.33 14.37
CA LYS A 55 4.80 1.53 15.82
C LYS A 55 3.77 0.56 16.41
N VAL A 56 4.10 -0.02 17.58
CA VAL A 56 3.13 -0.77 18.38
C VAL A 56 2.54 0.21 19.39
N VAL A 57 1.24 0.39 19.35
CA VAL A 57 0.52 1.37 20.15
C VAL A 57 -0.66 0.70 20.87
N LYS A 58 -1.00 1.18 22.04
CA LYS A 58 -2.17 0.70 22.78
C LYS A 58 -3.47 1.13 22.06
N ASN A 59 -4.43 0.20 21.94
CA ASN A 59 -5.70 0.43 21.23
C ASN A 59 -6.45 1.67 21.72
N THR A 60 -6.48 1.91 23.03
CA THR A 60 -7.13 3.11 23.58
C THR A 60 -6.49 4.43 23.17
N LEU A 61 -5.17 4.46 22.91
CA LEU A 61 -4.48 5.65 22.40
C LEU A 61 -4.70 5.80 20.90
N LEU A 62 -4.78 4.69 20.16
CA LEU A 62 -5.12 4.68 18.74
C LEU A 62 -6.54 5.21 18.49
N HIS A 63 -7.50 4.77 19.31
CA HIS A 63 -8.89 5.25 19.26
C HIS A 63 -8.95 6.78 19.39
N LEU A 64 -8.33 7.34 20.45
CA LEU A 64 -8.28 8.79 20.65
C LEU A 64 -7.57 9.50 19.49
N ALA A 65 -6.50 8.93 18.97
CA ALA A 65 -5.77 9.53 17.85
C ALA A 65 -6.58 9.51 16.55
N PHE A 66 -7.38 8.46 16.30
CA PHE A 66 -8.26 8.40 15.13
C PHE A 66 -9.46 9.35 15.25
N GLU A 67 -10.07 9.47 16.43
CA GLU A 67 -11.13 10.46 16.68
C GLU A 67 -10.63 11.90 16.41
N GLU A 68 -9.45 12.25 16.95
CA GLU A 68 -8.86 13.59 16.73
C GLU A 68 -8.35 13.81 15.31
N ALA A 69 -7.98 12.76 14.60
CA ALA A 69 -7.58 12.81 13.19
C ALA A 69 -8.78 12.83 12.22
N GLY A 70 -10.01 12.50 12.71
CA GLY A 70 -11.22 12.47 11.90
C GLY A 70 -11.35 11.20 11.04
N ILE A 71 -10.72 10.09 11.43
CA ILE A 71 -10.81 8.80 10.74
C ILE A 71 -11.86 7.96 11.46
N GLU A 72 -13.04 7.85 10.85
CA GLU A 72 -14.17 7.10 11.41
C GLU A 72 -14.14 5.60 11.00
N GLY A 73 -14.77 4.74 11.82
CA GLY A 73 -15.00 3.32 11.49
C GLY A 73 -13.85 2.37 11.85
N MET A 74 -12.77 2.86 12.48
CA MET A 74 -11.62 2.01 12.87
C MET A 74 -11.85 1.23 14.18
N ASP A 75 -12.86 1.57 14.96
CA ASP A 75 -13.08 1.06 16.32
C ASP A 75 -13.33 -0.44 16.36
N GLU A 76 -14.03 -0.98 15.36
CA GLU A 76 -14.33 -2.41 15.25
C GLU A 76 -13.05 -3.27 15.13
N PHE A 77 -11.99 -2.69 14.57
CA PHE A 77 -10.72 -3.39 14.30
C PHE A 77 -9.68 -3.22 15.41
N LEU A 78 -9.92 -2.36 16.40
CA LEU A 78 -9.02 -2.10 17.53
C LEU A 78 -9.10 -3.17 18.63
N ASN A 79 -9.41 -4.41 18.29
CA ASN A 79 -9.48 -5.53 19.21
C ASN A 79 -8.17 -6.34 19.23
N GLY A 80 -7.69 -6.73 20.41
CA GLY A 80 -6.49 -7.54 20.61
C GLY A 80 -5.18 -6.75 20.39
N THR A 81 -4.11 -7.43 20.01
CA THR A 81 -2.80 -6.80 19.74
C THR A 81 -2.84 -6.03 18.43
N THR A 82 -2.37 -4.79 18.46
CA THR A 82 -2.41 -3.92 17.30
C THR A 82 -1.09 -3.18 17.13
N ALA A 83 -0.54 -3.28 15.94
CA ALA A 83 0.54 -2.42 15.48
C ALA A 83 0.05 -1.62 14.26
N ILE A 84 0.61 -0.46 14.07
CA ILE A 84 0.31 0.41 12.95
C ILE A 84 1.58 0.66 12.13
N ALA A 85 1.46 0.48 10.82
CA ALA A 85 2.46 0.94 9.86
C ALA A 85 1.86 2.08 9.06
N TYR A 86 2.57 3.20 8.96
CA TYR A 86 2.11 4.35 8.21
C TYR A 86 3.24 4.94 7.36
N SER A 87 2.86 5.56 6.24
CA SER A 87 3.78 6.20 5.31
C SER A 87 3.23 7.56 4.87
N ASP A 88 4.14 8.52 4.76
CA ASP A 88 3.90 9.87 4.27
C ASP A 88 4.28 10.03 2.78
N GLN A 89 5.12 9.13 2.24
CA GLN A 89 5.67 9.28 0.90
C GLN A 89 5.01 8.37 -0.15
N GLY A 90 4.46 7.22 0.25
CA GLY A 90 3.91 6.23 -0.70
C GLY A 90 2.62 5.59 -0.22
N TYR A 91 1.77 5.19 -1.19
CA TYR A 91 0.49 4.51 -0.91
C TYR A 91 0.61 2.98 -0.93
N THR A 92 1.60 2.44 -1.64
CA THR A 92 1.67 1.00 -1.97
C THR A 92 2.74 0.24 -1.20
N GLU A 93 3.75 0.93 -0.67
CA GLU A 93 4.94 0.30 -0.08
C GLU A 93 4.63 -0.39 1.24
N ALA A 94 3.99 0.30 2.18
CA ALA A 94 3.60 -0.28 3.46
C ALA A 94 2.61 -1.44 3.30
N PRO A 95 1.48 -1.33 2.54
CA PRO A 95 0.58 -2.44 2.29
C PRO A 95 1.25 -3.64 1.62
N LYS A 96 2.17 -3.42 0.68
CA LYS A 96 2.87 -4.49 -0.04
C LYS A 96 3.76 -5.30 0.89
N ILE A 97 4.64 -4.65 1.67
CA ILE A 97 5.53 -5.32 2.60
C ILE A 97 4.73 -6.12 3.64
N LEU A 98 3.66 -5.53 4.18
CA LEU A 98 2.82 -6.19 5.19
C LEU A 98 2.02 -7.36 4.59
N SER A 99 1.51 -7.23 3.37
CA SER A 99 0.78 -8.30 2.69
C SER A 99 1.70 -9.47 2.31
N ASP A 100 2.92 -9.19 1.85
CA ASP A 100 3.90 -10.24 1.55
C ASP A 100 4.35 -10.96 2.82
N TYR A 101 4.57 -10.21 3.90
CA TYR A 101 4.89 -10.79 5.20
C TYR A 101 3.75 -11.65 5.77
N ALA A 102 2.49 -11.24 5.56
CA ALA A 102 1.32 -12.01 5.98
C ALA A 102 1.19 -13.36 5.26
N LYS A 103 1.70 -13.50 4.04
CA LYS A 103 1.72 -14.79 3.31
C LYS A 103 2.67 -15.80 3.95
N ASP A 104 3.81 -15.32 4.45
CA ASP A 104 4.84 -16.16 5.06
C ASP A 104 4.51 -16.51 6.52
N HIS A 105 3.67 -15.70 7.18
CA HIS A 105 3.35 -15.82 8.60
C HIS A 105 1.84 -15.86 8.85
N PRO A 106 1.22 -17.05 9.04
CA PRO A 106 -0.24 -17.17 9.19
C PRO A 106 -0.80 -16.50 10.46
N ASN A 107 0.05 -16.24 11.45
CA ASN A 107 -0.35 -15.55 12.69
C ASN A 107 -0.41 -14.02 12.53
N PHE A 108 0.20 -13.49 11.46
CA PHE A 108 0.19 -12.08 11.15
C PHE A 108 -1.02 -11.75 10.27
N VAL A 109 -1.96 -11.01 10.82
CA VAL A 109 -3.21 -10.70 10.14
C VAL A 109 -3.33 -9.19 9.93
N VAL A 110 -3.55 -8.78 8.68
CA VAL A 110 -3.93 -7.41 8.36
C VAL A 110 -5.40 -7.21 8.74
N LYS A 111 -5.70 -6.25 9.61
CA LYS A 111 -7.04 -5.98 10.11
C LYS A 111 -7.79 -5.01 9.20
N SER A 112 -7.24 -3.85 9.00
CA SER A 112 -7.81 -2.75 8.22
C SER A 112 -6.71 -1.74 7.90
N GLY A 113 -7.05 -0.70 7.19
CA GLY A 113 -6.15 0.43 6.93
C GLY A 113 -6.95 1.71 6.66
N PHE A 114 -6.22 2.80 6.51
CA PHE A 114 -6.79 4.05 6.04
C PHE A 114 -5.92 4.62 4.89
N VAL A 115 -6.56 5.34 3.99
CA VAL A 115 -5.92 6.08 2.90
C VAL A 115 -6.59 7.44 2.80
N ASP A 116 -5.80 8.49 2.88
CA ASP A 116 -6.25 9.89 2.83
C ASP A 116 -7.44 10.17 3.79
N GLY A 117 -7.43 9.56 4.98
CA GLY A 117 -8.49 9.69 5.98
C GLY A 117 -9.72 8.79 5.77
N GLY A 118 -9.78 8.04 4.66
CA GLY A 118 -10.84 7.06 4.40
C GLY A 118 -10.46 5.65 4.89
N MET A 119 -11.39 4.99 5.59
CA MET A 119 -11.20 3.61 6.03
C MET A 119 -11.21 2.62 4.87
N ILE A 120 -10.34 1.61 4.93
CA ILE A 120 -10.26 0.51 3.97
C ILE A 120 -10.22 -0.83 4.72
N ASP A 121 -11.03 -1.78 4.28
CA ASP A 121 -11.03 -3.15 4.77
C ASP A 121 -9.76 -3.92 4.42
N ALA A 122 -9.52 -5.06 5.07
CA ALA A 122 -8.40 -5.95 4.78
C ALA A 122 -8.27 -6.30 3.29
N LYS A 123 -9.42 -6.52 2.60
CA LYS A 123 -9.44 -6.75 1.13
C LYS A 123 -8.97 -5.54 0.33
N GLY A 124 -9.29 -4.34 0.79
CA GLY A 124 -8.81 -3.09 0.19
C GLY A 124 -7.30 -2.94 0.34
N VAL A 125 -6.75 -3.29 1.51
CA VAL A 125 -5.29 -3.29 1.75
C VAL A 125 -4.59 -4.31 0.84
N GLU A 126 -5.15 -5.50 0.66
CA GLU A 126 -4.61 -6.49 -0.30
C GLU A 126 -4.64 -5.98 -1.76
N ASN A 127 -5.68 -5.25 -2.14
CA ASN A 127 -5.75 -4.65 -3.48
C ASN A 127 -4.70 -3.55 -3.64
N LEU A 128 -4.48 -2.72 -2.62
CA LEU A 128 -3.39 -1.74 -2.62
C LEU A 128 -2.01 -2.40 -2.73
N ALA A 129 -1.81 -3.52 -2.04
CA ALA A 129 -0.57 -4.29 -2.11
C ALA A 129 -0.27 -4.84 -3.52
N LYS A 130 -1.30 -5.11 -4.33
CA LYS A 130 -1.17 -5.59 -5.72
C LYS A 130 -0.85 -4.46 -6.69
N LEU A 131 -1.03 -3.20 -6.31
CA LEU A 131 -0.75 -2.08 -7.18
C LEU A 131 0.77 -1.90 -7.38
N PRO A 132 1.22 -1.58 -8.58
CA PRO A 132 2.60 -1.24 -8.84
C PRO A 132 2.96 0.13 -8.24
N SER A 133 4.24 0.50 -8.31
CA SER A 133 4.72 1.80 -7.82
C SER A 133 4.02 2.97 -8.52
N LYS A 134 4.00 4.13 -7.86
CA LYS A 134 3.40 5.36 -8.40
C LYS A 134 3.87 5.69 -9.82
N GLU A 135 5.16 5.53 -10.09
CA GLU A 135 5.74 5.79 -11.41
C GLU A 135 5.15 4.88 -12.49
N VAL A 136 4.98 3.60 -12.19
CA VAL A 136 4.39 2.63 -13.12
C VAL A 136 2.90 2.91 -13.33
N LEU A 137 2.16 3.31 -12.28
CA LEU A 137 0.76 3.71 -12.41
C LEU A 137 0.61 4.93 -13.32
N VAL A 138 1.45 5.95 -13.14
CA VAL A 138 1.47 7.14 -14.01
C VAL A 138 1.80 6.74 -15.46
N ALA A 139 2.79 5.87 -15.66
CA ALA A 139 3.15 5.38 -16.98
C ALA A 139 1.99 4.60 -17.64
N GLN A 140 1.25 3.79 -16.89
CA GLN A 140 0.07 3.07 -17.39
C GLN A 140 -1.05 4.04 -17.81
N VAL A 141 -1.32 5.07 -17.02
CA VAL A 141 -2.33 6.09 -17.36
C VAL A 141 -1.92 6.85 -18.63
N LEU A 142 -0.67 7.28 -18.74
CA LEU A 142 -0.15 7.94 -19.94
C LEU A 142 -0.19 7.01 -21.18
N GLY A 143 0.14 5.73 -20.98
CA GLY A 143 0.01 4.71 -22.01
C GLY A 143 -1.44 4.53 -22.47
N GLY A 144 -2.40 4.52 -21.51
CA GLY A 144 -3.83 4.44 -21.78
C GLY A 144 -4.34 5.63 -22.62
N PHE A 145 -3.90 6.84 -22.33
CA PHE A 145 -4.23 8.02 -23.15
C PHE A 145 -3.63 7.96 -24.55
N ASN A 146 -2.46 7.34 -24.71
CA ASN A 146 -1.78 7.22 -26.00
C ASN A 146 -2.27 6.01 -26.83
N ALA A 147 -2.92 5.03 -26.18
CA ALA A 147 -3.36 3.79 -26.81
C ALA A 147 -4.29 4.01 -28.05
N PRO A 148 -5.28 4.93 -28.05
CA PRO A 148 -6.12 5.18 -29.21
C PRO A 148 -5.32 5.70 -30.40
N ILE A 149 -4.36 6.59 -30.17
CA ILE A 149 -3.50 7.17 -31.22
C ILE A 149 -2.59 6.10 -31.82
N GLN A 150 -1.96 5.30 -30.97
CA GLN A 150 -1.13 4.17 -31.39
C GLN A 150 -1.94 3.10 -32.13
N GLY A 151 -3.15 2.81 -31.65
CA GLY A 151 -4.07 1.88 -32.30
C GLY A 151 -4.40 2.32 -33.71
N PHE A 152 -4.73 3.59 -33.92
CA PHE A 152 -5.00 4.16 -35.24
C PHE A 152 -3.78 4.09 -36.16
N ALA A 153 -2.62 4.50 -35.67
CA ALA A 153 -1.36 4.42 -36.42
C ALA A 153 -1.01 2.97 -36.82
N ASN A 154 -1.25 2.01 -35.91
CA ASN A 154 -1.02 0.59 -36.17
C ASN A 154 -1.98 0.03 -37.24
N VAL A 155 -3.25 0.44 -37.26
CA VAL A 155 -4.20 0.05 -38.31
C VAL A 155 -3.76 0.58 -39.68
N LEU A 156 -3.36 1.85 -39.76
CA LEU A 156 -2.89 2.42 -41.01
C LEU A 156 -1.59 1.77 -41.52
N SER A 157 -0.64 1.52 -40.66
CA SER A 157 0.63 0.85 -41.00
C SER A 157 0.48 -0.66 -41.21
N GLY A 158 -0.49 -1.29 -40.55
CA GLY A 158 -0.74 -2.73 -40.63
C GLY A 158 -1.15 -3.18 -42.03
N THR A 159 -1.95 -2.39 -42.75
CA THR A 159 -2.37 -2.70 -44.12
C THR A 159 -1.17 -2.72 -45.08
N MET A 160 -0.26 -1.75 -44.98
CA MET A 160 0.96 -1.71 -45.81
C MET A 160 1.92 -2.85 -45.44
N ARG A 161 2.09 -3.11 -44.13
CA ARG A 161 2.96 -4.19 -43.68
C ARG A 161 2.44 -5.57 -44.09
N GLY A 162 1.13 -5.79 -44.04
CA GLY A 162 0.47 -7.00 -44.49
C GLY A 162 0.70 -7.29 -45.97
N LEU A 163 0.64 -6.25 -46.82
CA LEU A 163 0.94 -6.36 -48.25
C LEU A 163 2.41 -6.75 -48.49
N VAL A 164 3.36 -6.11 -47.81
CA VAL A 164 4.80 -6.42 -47.95
C VAL A 164 5.09 -7.84 -47.50
N VAL A 165 4.52 -8.30 -46.37
CA VAL A 165 4.70 -9.67 -45.91
C VAL A 165 4.13 -10.69 -46.92
N ALA A 166 2.97 -10.41 -47.50
CA ALA A 166 2.39 -11.29 -48.52
C ALA A 166 3.25 -11.37 -49.78
N LEU A 167 3.79 -10.25 -50.25
CA LEU A 167 4.69 -10.19 -51.39
C LEU A 167 6.01 -10.93 -51.11
N ASN A 168 6.61 -10.76 -49.91
CA ASN A 168 7.81 -11.49 -49.54
C ASN A 168 7.55 -13.01 -49.48
N ALA A 169 6.42 -13.44 -48.92
CA ALA A 169 6.07 -14.85 -48.87
C ALA A 169 5.87 -15.48 -50.26
N ILE A 170 5.35 -14.71 -51.23
CA ILE A 170 5.24 -15.15 -52.63
C ILE A 170 6.62 -15.23 -53.26
N ALA A 171 7.49 -14.25 -53.06
CA ALA A 171 8.87 -14.23 -53.61
C ALA A 171 9.69 -15.40 -53.06
N GLU A 172 9.61 -15.69 -51.76
CA GLU A 172 10.29 -16.88 -51.16
C GLU A 172 9.79 -18.22 -51.76
N LYS A 173 8.48 -18.33 -52.00
CA LYS A 173 7.93 -19.54 -52.65
C LYS A 173 8.34 -19.71 -54.13
N GLN A 174 8.64 -18.60 -54.81
CA GLN A 174 9.11 -18.67 -56.21
C GLN A 174 10.61 -18.90 -56.35
N SER A 175 11.36 -18.63 -55.26
CA SER A 175 12.82 -18.84 -55.22
C SER A 175 13.24 -20.20 -54.62
N ALA A 176 12.29 -21.01 -54.14
CA ALA A 176 12.45 -22.39 -53.67
C ALA A 176 11.93 -23.38 -54.71
#